data_092645030f24ae1254be278cee41075d
#
_entry.id   092645030f24ae1254be278cee41075d
#
_cell.length_a   1.000
_cell.length_b   1.000
_cell.length_c   1.000
_cell.angle_alpha   90.00
_cell.angle_beta   90.00
_cell.angle_gamma   90.00
#
_symmetry.space_group_name_H-M   'P 1'
#
loop_
_entity.id
_entity.type
_entity.pdbx_description
1 polymer ?
#
loop_
_entity_poly.entity_id
_entity_poly.type
_entity_poly.pdbx_seq_one_letter_code
_entity_poly.pdbx_strand_id
1 'polypeptide(L)'
;EAGRATAMRAAGYYMRIMRSTRHGVAFDPDGVREEALACRDWLAAELQKPRGDWDRTVVLTHFAPSLLSADPRYGAQPGTASFCNADDELLPAASTWIHGHLHCRHDYLVEHAQGRTRVVCNARGHGRKGEADRHDPLRVFEV
;
A
#
# COMPACT_ATOMS: atom_id res chain seq x y z
N GLU A 1 9.75 -17.68 -9.15
CA GLU A 1 9.03 -18.67 -8.32
C GLU A 1 9.55 -18.73 -6.88
N ALA A 2 10.87 -18.84 -6.65
CA ALA A 2 11.45 -18.93 -5.30
C ALA A 2 11.10 -17.74 -4.39
N GLY A 3 11.09 -16.51 -4.92
CA GLY A 3 10.72 -15.30 -4.18
C GLY A 3 9.27 -15.33 -3.71
N ARG A 4 8.34 -15.77 -4.58
CA ARG A 4 6.93 -15.92 -4.23
C ARG A 4 6.72 -16.89 -3.09
N ALA A 5 7.33 -18.07 -3.16
CA ALA A 5 7.21 -19.06 -2.09
C ALA A 5 7.72 -18.54 -0.74
N THR A 6 8.79 -17.73 -0.76
CA THR A 6 9.33 -17.09 0.46
C THR A 6 8.38 -16.05 1.00
N ALA A 7 7.79 -15.19 0.15
CA ALA A 7 6.79 -14.19 0.54
C ALA A 7 5.55 -14.85 1.14
N MET A 8 5.02 -15.90 0.51
CA MET A 8 3.85 -16.64 0.98
C MET A 8 4.08 -17.32 2.34
N ARG A 9 5.27 -17.89 2.58
CA ARG A 9 5.60 -18.45 3.89
C ARG A 9 5.66 -17.39 4.98
N ALA A 10 6.26 -16.23 4.69
CA ALA A 10 6.34 -15.12 5.64
C ALA A 10 4.94 -14.59 5.98
N ALA A 11 4.10 -14.34 4.96
CA ALA A 11 2.72 -13.90 5.14
C ALA A 11 1.92 -14.92 5.96
N GLY A 12 2.02 -16.22 5.65
CA GLY A 12 1.34 -17.28 6.38
C GLY A 12 1.72 -17.37 7.86
N TYR A 13 2.94 -17.04 8.21
CA TYR A 13 3.38 -16.95 9.61
C TYR A 13 2.61 -15.84 10.35
N TYR A 14 2.57 -14.63 9.79
CA TYR A 14 1.87 -13.50 10.40
C TYR A 14 0.36 -13.71 10.47
N MET A 15 -0.25 -14.27 9.43
CA MET A 15 -1.70 -14.53 9.41
C MET A 15 -2.12 -15.52 10.50
N ARG A 16 -1.31 -16.54 10.79
CA ARG A 16 -1.57 -17.45 11.92
C ARG A 16 -1.49 -16.74 13.27
N ILE A 17 -0.55 -15.80 13.45
CA ILE A 17 -0.45 -14.99 14.68
C ILE A 17 -1.65 -14.08 14.84
N MET A 18 -2.09 -13.43 13.77
CA MET A 18 -3.26 -12.53 13.77
C MET A 18 -4.58 -13.26 13.92
N ARG A 19 -4.61 -14.58 13.70
CA ARG A 19 -5.84 -15.40 13.74
C ARG A 19 -6.96 -14.87 12.86
N SER A 20 -6.61 -14.29 11.73
CA SER A 20 -7.59 -13.74 10.79
C SER A 20 -8.46 -14.83 10.20
N THR A 21 -9.77 -14.55 10.08
CA THR A 21 -10.73 -15.45 9.46
C THR A 21 -11.54 -14.70 8.41
N ARG A 22 -11.99 -15.45 7.39
CA ARG A 22 -12.96 -15.02 6.38
C ARG A 22 -14.11 -16.01 6.38
N HIS A 23 -15.33 -15.56 6.65
CA HIS A 23 -16.51 -16.43 6.76
C HIS A 23 -16.32 -17.61 7.74
N GLY A 24 -15.59 -17.41 8.84
CA GLY A 24 -15.31 -18.45 9.84
C GLY A 24 -14.19 -19.43 9.49
N VAL A 25 -13.60 -19.32 8.31
CA VAL A 25 -12.44 -20.11 7.88
C VAL A 25 -11.16 -19.31 8.06
N ALA A 26 -10.04 -19.95 8.39
CA ALA A 26 -8.75 -19.29 8.51
C ALA A 26 -8.42 -18.55 7.19
N PHE A 27 -8.11 -17.26 7.32
CA PHE A 27 -7.73 -16.45 6.17
C PHE A 27 -6.24 -16.60 5.93
N ASP A 28 -5.87 -17.19 4.82
CA ASP A 28 -4.51 -17.52 4.45
C ASP A 28 -3.90 -16.55 3.42
N PRO A 29 -2.62 -16.65 3.09
CA PRO A 29 -1.97 -15.76 2.13
C PRO A 29 -2.55 -15.83 0.72
N ASP A 30 -3.07 -16.96 0.29
CA ASP A 30 -3.71 -17.07 -1.03
C ASP A 30 -5.03 -16.31 -1.04
N GLY A 31 -5.85 -16.44 0.01
CA GLY A 31 -7.07 -15.65 0.17
C GLY A 31 -6.81 -14.15 0.25
N VAL A 32 -5.75 -13.70 0.96
CA VAL A 32 -5.35 -12.28 0.96
C VAL A 32 -4.97 -11.81 -0.44
N ARG A 33 -4.25 -12.63 -1.19
CA ARG A 33 -3.89 -12.31 -2.57
C ARG A 33 -5.10 -12.20 -3.49
N GLU A 34 -6.08 -13.09 -3.36
CA GLU A 34 -7.34 -13.03 -4.11
C GLU A 34 -8.07 -11.71 -3.86
N GLU A 35 -8.24 -11.33 -2.59
CA GLU A 35 -8.87 -10.05 -2.23
C GLU A 35 -8.08 -8.85 -2.75
N ALA A 36 -6.74 -8.89 -2.65
CA ALA A 36 -5.89 -7.81 -3.14
C ALA A 36 -6.04 -7.62 -4.65
N LEU A 37 -6.10 -8.71 -5.43
CA LEU A 37 -6.32 -8.65 -6.87
C LEU A 37 -7.72 -8.13 -7.21
N ALA A 38 -8.75 -8.58 -6.52
CA ALA A 38 -10.12 -8.09 -6.72
C ALA A 38 -10.24 -6.59 -6.40
N CYS A 39 -9.63 -6.14 -5.29
CA CYS A 39 -9.57 -4.71 -4.93
C CYS A 39 -8.81 -3.89 -5.99
N ARG A 40 -7.71 -4.42 -6.52
CA ARG A 40 -6.94 -3.77 -7.57
C ARG A 40 -7.74 -3.63 -8.86
N ASP A 41 -8.40 -4.69 -9.29
CA ASP A 41 -9.23 -4.68 -10.50
C ASP A 41 -10.39 -3.69 -10.37
N TRP A 42 -11.04 -3.65 -9.21
CA TRP A 42 -12.06 -2.66 -8.91
C TRP A 42 -11.50 -1.23 -8.96
N LEU A 43 -10.37 -0.98 -8.31
CA LEU A 43 -9.73 0.34 -8.29
C LEU A 43 -9.33 0.79 -9.70
N ALA A 44 -8.75 -0.11 -10.49
CA ALA A 44 -8.38 0.18 -11.87
C ALA A 44 -9.61 0.56 -12.71
N ALA A 45 -10.73 -0.15 -12.53
CA ALA A 45 -11.97 0.16 -13.21
C ALA A 45 -12.56 1.53 -12.76
N GLU A 46 -12.51 1.83 -11.47
CA GLU A 46 -12.96 3.13 -10.95
C GLU A 46 -12.13 4.30 -11.51
N LEU A 47 -10.81 4.13 -11.55
CA LEU A 47 -9.88 5.15 -12.05
C LEU A 47 -9.97 5.38 -13.58
N GLN A 48 -10.52 4.43 -14.33
CA GLN A 48 -10.78 4.57 -15.77
C GLN A 48 -12.09 5.30 -16.10
N LYS A 49 -12.97 5.53 -15.11
CA LYS A 49 -14.22 6.25 -15.33
C LYS A 49 -13.93 7.69 -15.78
N PRO A 50 -14.78 8.26 -16.64
CA PRO A 50 -14.66 9.67 -17.01
C PRO A 50 -14.58 10.56 -15.77
N ARG A 51 -13.71 11.54 -15.82
CA ARG A 51 -13.59 12.54 -14.74
C ARG A 51 -14.92 13.28 -14.57
N GLY A 52 -15.39 13.38 -13.32
CA GLY A 52 -16.55 14.16 -12.95
C GLY A 52 -16.20 15.64 -12.68
N ASP A 53 -17.03 16.35 -11.92
CA ASP A 53 -16.90 17.77 -11.61
C ASP A 53 -15.89 18.08 -10.49
N TRP A 54 -14.91 17.21 -10.28
CA TRP A 54 -13.86 17.39 -9.26
C TRP A 54 -12.52 17.79 -9.88
N ASP A 55 -11.75 18.58 -9.15
CA ASP A 55 -10.43 19.06 -9.60
C ASP A 55 -9.33 18.02 -9.40
N ARG A 56 -9.44 17.21 -8.38
CA ARG A 56 -8.40 16.27 -7.95
C ARG A 56 -8.96 14.89 -7.64
N THR A 57 -8.20 13.86 -8.00
CA THR A 57 -8.47 12.49 -7.59
C THR A 57 -7.47 12.10 -6.51
N VAL A 58 -7.98 11.70 -5.35
CA VAL A 58 -7.19 11.19 -4.24
C VAL A 58 -7.51 9.72 -4.05
N VAL A 59 -6.49 8.88 -4.08
CA VAL A 59 -6.62 7.44 -3.81
C VAL A 59 -6.12 7.15 -2.40
N LEU A 60 -6.91 6.39 -1.64
CA LEU A 60 -6.53 5.89 -0.33
C LEU A 60 -6.49 4.37 -0.35
N THR A 61 -5.33 3.81 -0.01
CA THR A 61 -5.16 2.36 0.13
C THR A 61 -4.51 2.04 1.47
N HIS A 62 -4.61 0.78 1.93
CA HIS A 62 -3.84 0.35 3.09
C HIS A 62 -2.40 -0.02 2.69
N PHE A 63 -2.23 -0.78 1.61
CA PHE A 63 -0.92 -1.13 1.07
C PHE A 63 -0.36 0.00 0.21
N ALA A 64 0.97 0.11 0.19
CA ALA A 64 1.63 1.07 -0.68
C ALA A 64 1.44 0.71 -2.16
N PRO A 65 1.25 1.69 -3.06
CA PRO A 65 1.02 1.43 -4.48
C PRO A 65 2.28 1.03 -5.24
N SER A 66 3.46 1.31 -4.69
CA SER A 66 4.74 1.15 -5.38
C SER A 66 5.81 0.60 -4.46
N LEU A 67 6.76 -0.13 -5.04
CA LEU A 67 7.98 -0.56 -4.35
C LEU A 67 8.89 0.61 -3.95
N LEU A 68 8.69 1.81 -4.50
CA LEU A 68 9.37 3.03 -4.06
C LEU A 68 9.06 3.38 -2.59
N SER A 69 7.93 2.89 -2.06
CA SER A 69 7.58 3.01 -0.64
C SER A 69 8.19 1.91 0.23
N ALA A 70 8.98 1.00 -0.30
CA ALA A 70 9.60 -0.04 0.52
C ALA A 70 10.41 0.58 1.67
N ASP A 71 10.30 -0.01 2.86
CA ASP A 71 11.03 0.49 4.03
C ASP A 71 12.53 0.30 3.82
N PRO A 72 13.33 1.38 3.81
CA PRO A 72 14.76 1.31 3.53
C PRO A 72 15.54 0.48 4.55
N ARG A 73 14.98 0.25 5.75
CA ARG A 73 15.59 -0.62 6.77
C ARG A 73 15.67 -2.07 6.34
N TYR A 74 14.75 -2.50 5.47
CA TYR A 74 14.63 -3.90 5.02
C TYR A 74 14.98 -4.09 3.55
N GLY A 75 14.98 -3.01 2.76
CA GLY A 75 15.25 -3.05 1.33
C GLY A 75 14.22 -3.84 0.52
N ALA A 76 14.55 -4.08 -0.75
CA ALA A 76 13.73 -4.90 -1.63
C ALA A 76 14.01 -6.39 -1.38
N GLN A 77 13.03 -7.10 -0.83
CA GLN A 77 13.07 -8.52 -0.53
C GLN A 77 11.71 -9.17 -0.81
N PRO A 78 11.61 -10.51 -0.90
CA PRO A 78 10.33 -11.17 -1.18
C PRO A 78 9.20 -10.78 -0.21
N GLY A 79 9.52 -10.52 1.08
CA GLY A 79 8.57 -10.07 2.08
C GLY A 79 7.99 -8.68 1.83
N THR A 80 8.64 -7.83 1.03
CA THR A 80 8.15 -6.50 0.65
C THR A 80 6.79 -6.56 -0.05
N ALA A 81 6.50 -7.66 -0.76
CA ALA A 81 5.21 -7.90 -1.40
C ALA A 81 4.03 -7.99 -0.42
N SER A 82 4.28 -8.12 0.89
CA SER A 82 3.25 -8.05 1.93
C SER A 82 2.95 -6.63 2.39
N PHE A 83 3.62 -5.62 1.83
CA PHE A 83 3.52 -4.21 2.24
C PHE A 83 3.31 -3.27 1.07
N CYS A 84 3.92 -3.59 -0.08
CA CYS A 84 3.90 -2.77 -1.29
C CYS A 84 3.35 -3.58 -2.45
N ASN A 85 2.39 -3.01 -3.15
CA ASN A 85 1.92 -3.50 -4.43
C ASN A 85 2.84 -2.99 -5.57
N ALA A 86 2.65 -3.49 -6.76
CA ALA A 86 3.27 -2.96 -7.97
C ALA A 86 2.15 -2.36 -8.85
N ASP A 87 1.51 -1.32 -8.32
CA ASP A 87 0.38 -0.62 -8.95
C ASP A 87 0.81 0.71 -9.58
N ASP A 88 2.11 0.84 -9.92
CA ASP A 88 2.70 2.06 -10.47
C ASP A 88 1.97 2.55 -11.74
N GLU A 89 1.39 1.64 -12.51
CA GLU A 89 0.59 1.95 -13.69
C GLU A 89 -0.72 2.69 -13.39
N LEU A 90 -1.23 2.63 -12.16
CA LEU A 90 -2.43 3.32 -11.71
C LEU A 90 -2.14 4.73 -11.19
N LEU A 91 -0.90 5.03 -10.83
CA LEU A 91 -0.50 6.33 -10.29
C LEU A 91 -0.92 7.50 -11.18
N PRO A 92 -0.79 7.45 -12.52
CA PRO A 92 -1.16 8.56 -13.38
C PRO A 92 -2.62 9.00 -13.31
N ALA A 93 -3.51 8.17 -12.79
CA ALA A 93 -4.93 8.51 -12.64
C ALA A 93 -5.26 9.29 -11.35
N ALA A 94 -4.28 9.47 -10.46
CA ALA A 94 -4.44 10.18 -9.19
C ALA A 94 -3.49 11.37 -9.07
N SER A 95 -3.97 12.48 -8.50
CA SER A 95 -3.10 13.59 -8.09
C SER A 95 -2.34 13.28 -6.81
N THR A 96 -2.98 12.55 -5.91
CA THR A 96 -2.38 12.16 -4.62
C THR A 96 -2.77 10.71 -4.27
N TRP A 97 -1.80 9.95 -3.81
CA TRP A 97 -2.01 8.60 -3.29
C TRP A 97 -1.57 8.52 -1.84
N ILE A 98 -2.50 8.22 -0.96
CA ILE A 98 -2.25 8.11 0.49
C ILE A 98 -2.32 6.63 0.87
N HIS A 99 -1.31 6.15 1.59
CA HIS A 99 -1.29 4.77 2.05
C HIS A 99 -0.81 4.64 3.50
N GLY A 100 -0.98 3.46 4.06
CA GLY A 100 -0.53 3.09 5.40
C GLY A 100 0.35 1.85 5.39
N HIS A 101 0.12 0.95 6.33
CA HIS A 101 0.69 -0.38 6.52
C HIS A 101 2.20 -0.43 6.80
N LEU A 102 3.01 0.28 6.05
CA LEU A 102 4.43 0.48 6.34
C LEU A 102 4.61 1.34 7.59
N HIS A 103 5.59 1.02 8.41
CA HIS A 103 5.90 1.78 9.63
C HIS A 103 6.97 2.84 9.40
N CYS A 104 7.18 3.22 8.16
CA CYS A 104 7.99 4.35 7.75
C CYS A 104 7.12 5.39 7.03
N ARG A 105 7.54 6.63 7.07
CA ARG A 105 6.83 7.74 6.43
C ARG A 105 7.42 8.01 5.07
N HIS A 106 6.53 8.34 4.14
CA HIS A 106 6.88 8.68 2.77
C HIS A 106 6.17 9.97 2.36
N ASP A 107 6.83 10.75 1.53
CA ASP A 107 6.27 11.91 0.85
C ASP A 107 7.16 12.16 -0.38
N TYR A 108 6.74 11.65 -1.51
CA TYR A 108 7.53 11.76 -2.75
C TYR A 108 6.63 11.94 -3.97
N LEU A 109 7.21 12.42 -5.05
CA LEU A 109 6.54 12.61 -6.34
C LEU A 109 6.96 11.53 -7.32
N VAL A 110 6.00 11.02 -8.07
CA VAL A 110 6.23 10.14 -9.22
C VAL A 110 5.84 10.89 -10.48
N GLU A 111 6.83 11.19 -11.32
CA GLU A 111 6.62 11.85 -12.61
C GLU A 111 6.16 10.84 -13.66
N HIS A 112 5.21 11.23 -14.50
CA HIS A 112 4.67 10.43 -15.60
C HIS A 112 4.16 11.33 -16.75
N ALA A 113 3.75 10.75 -17.87
CA ALA A 113 3.38 11.51 -19.08
C ALA A 113 2.19 12.47 -18.87
N GLN A 114 1.30 12.21 -17.91
CA GLN A 114 0.15 13.04 -17.57
C GLN A 114 0.44 14.10 -16.50
N GLY A 115 1.66 14.15 -15.97
CA GLY A 115 2.08 15.07 -14.91
C GLY A 115 2.79 14.34 -13.77
N ARG A 116 2.28 14.45 -12.56
CA ARG A 116 2.89 13.84 -11.38
C ARG A 116 1.85 13.40 -10.37
N THR A 117 2.12 12.31 -9.66
CA THR A 117 1.36 11.84 -8.51
C THR A 117 2.19 12.00 -7.24
N ARG A 118 1.62 12.61 -6.20
CA ARG A 118 2.23 12.64 -4.87
C ARG A 118 1.84 11.40 -4.09
N VAL A 119 2.83 10.65 -3.60
CA VAL A 119 2.60 9.46 -2.75
C VAL A 119 2.98 9.78 -1.32
N VAL A 120 2.03 9.57 -0.40
CA VAL A 120 2.17 9.99 1.00
C VAL A 120 1.85 8.83 1.94
N CYS A 121 2.67 8.68 2.97
CA CYS A 121 2.42 7.81 4.12
C CYS A 121 2.82 8.54 5.40
N ASN A 122 1.85 8.77 6.30
CA ASN A 122 2.08 9.34 7.63
C ASN A 122 1.86 8.27 8.71
N ALA A 123 2.43 7.09 8.51
CA ALA A 123 2.25 5.97 9.45
C ALA A 123 2.89 6.27 10.81
N ARG A 124 2.17 5.95 11.88
CA ARG A 124 2.67 6.05 13.25
C ARG A 124 3.68 4.96 13.58
N GLY A 125 3.45 3.74 13.10
CA GLY A 125 4.25 2.57 13.48
C GLY A 125 4.03 2.15 14.95
N HIS A 126 4.91 1.29 15.44
CA HIS A 126 4.88 0.78 16.81
C HIS A 126 5.66 1.70 17.76
N GLY A 127 4.99 2.29 18.76
CA GLY A 127 5.62 3.14 19.77
C GLY A 127 6.76 2.44 20.54
N ARG A 128 6.59 1.14 20.88
CA ARG A 128 7.63 0.35 21.57
C ARG A 128 8.92 0.14 20.75
N LYS A 129 8.88 0.38 19.44
CA LYS A 129 10.03 0.27 18.54
C LYS A 129 10.63 1.63 18.18
N GLY A 130 10.17 2.73 18.81
CA GLY A 130 10.59 4.09 18.47
C GLY A 130 10.10 4.58 17.10
N GLU A 131 9.19 3.86 16.46
CA GLU A 131 8.68 4.21 15.13
C GLU A 131 7.75 5.42 15.15
N ALA A 132 7.15 5.69 16.32
CA ALA A 132 6.19 6.78 16.53
C ALA A 132 6.85 8.15 16.78
N ASP A 133 8.14 8.23 17.06
CA ASP A 133 8.83 9.43 17.56
C ASP A 133 8.74 10.64 16.62
N ARG A 134 8.54 10.42 15.33
CA ARG A 134 8.38 11.46 14.31
C ARG A 134 7.00 11.50 13.69
N HIS A 135 6.02 10.84 14.31
CA HIS A 135 4.66 10.89 13.81
C HIS A 135 4.02 12.23 14.16
N ASP A 136 3.46 12.88 13.15
CA ASP A 136 2.68 14.10 13.34
C ASP A 136 1.19 13.77 13.13
N PRO A 137 0.40 13.66 14.22
CA PRO A 137 -1.01 13.33 14.13
C PRO A 137 -1.87 14.47 13.55
N LEU A 138 -1.31 15.69 13.45
CA LEU A 138 -2.01 16.87 12.91
C LEU A 138 -1.53 17.22 11.50
N ARG A 139 -0.74 16.36 10.89
CA ARG A 139 -0.21 16.61 9.55
C ARG A 139 -1.32 16.72 8.52
N VAL A 140 -1.38 17.84 7.84
CA VAL A 140 -2.29 18.14 6.74
C VAL A 140 -1.53 18.11 5.42
N PHE A 141 -2.19 17.63 4.38
CA PHE A 141 -1.66 17.64 3.01
C PHE A 141 -2.59 18.44 2.11
N GLU A 142 -2.00 19.32 1.32
CA GLU A 142 -2.69 19.92 0.16
C GLU A 142 -2.68 18.89 -0.99
N VAL A 143 -3.81 18.73 -1.65
CA VAL A 143 -4.04 17.76 -2.73
C VAL A 143 -4.39 18.46 -4.03
#